data_621b90c1959e47df82b13592bd89f816
#
_entry.id   621b90c1959e47df82b13592bd89f816
#
_cell.length_a   1.000
_cell.length_b   1.000
_cell.length_c   1.000
_cell.angle_alpha   90.00
_cell.angle_beta   90.00
_cell.angle_gamma   90.00
#
_symmetry.space_group_name_H-M   'P 1'
#
loop_
_entity.id
_entity.type
_entity.pdbx_description
1 polymer ?
#
loop_
_entity_poly.entity_id
_entity_poly.type
_entity_poly.pdbx_seq_one_letter_code
_entity_poly.pdbx_strand_id
1 'polypeptide(L)'
;MKILISNDDGYRADGIVALYHALKQVADVEVVAPEHNNSAKSNALTLHSPLYVRQGENGFRYVNGTPADCVHIALTGLLGYRPDLVVSGINNGANMGDDTLYSGTVGAAMEGYLFGIPALAFSQTEKGWGHLDIAAEFAKNMVAQFEQAQLIGKSPWLLNVNIPNKTAEYKAATLCRLGRRHVAEPVITQLSPRGETMYWIGNAGEAMDDGEGTDFYAAKNGHVTITPLQVDLTDHENSGLWSQNLSKLQVWEG
;
A
#
# COMPACT_ATOMS: atom_id res chain seq x y z
N MET A 1 15.51 -7.10 14.83
CA MET A 1 14.81 -6.23 13.82
C MET A 1 13.58 -5.61 14.45
N LYS A 2 13.33 -4.32 14.19
CA LYS A 2 12.14 -3.57 14.64
C LYS A 2 11.28 -3.20 13.47
N ILE A 3 9.99 -3.50 13.54
CA ILE A 3 9.02 -3.29 12.46
C ILE A 3 7.92 -2.34 12.92
N LEU A 4 7.60 -1.34 12.09
CA LEU A 4 6.38 -0.56 12.21
C LEU A 4 5.32 -1.14 11.26
N ILE A 5 4.14 -1.48 11.79
CA ILE A 5 2.99 -1.92 10.98
C ILE A 5 1.92 -0.83 10.93
N SER A 6 1.34 -0.63 9.74
CA SER A 6 0.14 0.16 9.50
C SER A 6 -0.80 -0.55 8.51
N ASN A 7 -1.94 0.05 8.18
CA ASN A 7 -2.88 -0.41 7.14
C ASN A 7 -3.84 0.73 6.77
N ASP A 8 -4.82 0.46 5.90
CA ASP A 8 -5.92 1.38 5.60
C ASP A 8 -7.30 0.84 6.01
N ASP A 9 -7.42 -0.45 6.33
CA ASP A 9 -8.67 -1.04 6.81
C ASP A 9 -9.02 -0.68 8.28
N GLY A 10 -8.04 -0.11 9.01
CA GLY A 10 -8.17 0.28 10.42
C GLY A 10 -7.53 -0.71 11.40
N TYR A 11 -7.22 -0.23 12.62
CA TYR A 11 -6.44 -0.97 13.62
C TYR A 11 -7.09 -2.26 14.16
N ARG A 12 -8.39 -2.46 13.91
CA ARG A 12 -9.15 -3.66 14.32
C ARG A 12 -9.35 -4.67 13.19
N ALA A 13 -8.94 -4.34 11.96
CA ALA A 13 -9.16 -5.20 10.81
C ALA A 13 -8.41 -6.53 10.96
N ASP A 14 -9.02 -7.62 10.49
CA ASP A 14 -8.44 -8.96 10.61
C ASP A 14 -7.04 -9.04 9.96
N GLY A 15 -6.84 -8.32 8.85
CA GLY A 15 -5.57 -8.31 8.12
C GLY A 15 -4.39 -7.80 8.94
N ILE A 16 -4.54 -6.67 9.64
CA ILE A 16 -3.45 -6.12 10.46
C ILE A 16 -3.20 -6.96 11.71
N VAL A 17 -4.26 -7.55 12.28
CA VAL A 17 -4.16 -8.44 13.44
C VAL A 17 -3.39 -9.70 13.07
N ALA A 18 -3.73 -10.33 11.93
CA ALA A 18 -3.03 -11.51 11.45
C ALA A 18 -1.56 -11.22 11.12
N LEU A 19 -1.30 -10.10 10.44
CA LEU A 19 0.04 -9.65 10.11
C LEU A 19 0.90 -9.41 11.37
N TYR A 20 0.34 -8.73 12.38
CA TYR A 20 1.01 -8.52 13.67
C TYR A 20 1.39 -9.84 14.34
N HIS A 21 0.45 -10.78 14.45
CA HIS A 21 0.72 -12.06 15.11
C HIS A 21 1.78 -12.90 14.36
N ALA A 22 1.81 -12.81 13.03
CA ALA A 22 2.82 -13.49 12.23
C ALA A 22 4.20 -12.85 12.39
N LEU A 23 4.32 -11.53 12.22
CA LEU A 23 5.60 -10.82 12.27
C LEU A 23 6.19 -10.76 13.67
N LYS A 24 5.38 -10.75 14.74
CA LYS A 24 5.85 -10.80 16.13
C LYS A 24 6.64 -12.08 16.45
N GLN A 25 6.52 -13.11 15.65
CA GLN A 25 7.30 -14.34 15.83
C GLN A 25 8.78 -14.18 15.39
N VAL A 26 9.08 -13.18 14.57
CA VAL A 26 10.40 -12.99 13.94
C VAL A 26 11.00 -11.60 14.22
N ALA A 27 10.24 -10.66 14.80
CA ALA A 27 10.67 -9.28 15.02
C ALA A 27 10.00 -8.66 16.25
N ASP A 28 10.54 -7.52 16.68
CA ASP A 28 9.90 -6.60 17.61
C ASP A 28 8.98 -5.65 16.82
N VAL A 29 7.68 -5.69 17.12
CA VAL A 29 6.65 -5.10 16.27
C VAL A 29 5.84 -4.04 17.01
N GLU A 30 5.75 -2.85 16.43
CA GLU A 30 4.85 -1.78 16.86
C GLU A 30 3.77 -1.55 15.80
N VAL A 31 2.54 -1.29 16.24
CA VAL A 31 1.40 -1.02 15.36
C VAL A 31 0.89 0.40 15.59
N VAL A 32 0.81 1.19 14.50
CA VAL A 32 0.15 2.49 14.45
C VAL A 32 -0.70 2.54 13.20
N ALA A 33 -2.02 2.52 13.34
CA ALA A 33 -2.95 2.37 12.24
C ALA A 33 -4.15 3.33 12.35
N PRO A 34 -4.92 3.56 11.28
CA PRO A 34 -6.11 4.40 11.33
C PRO A 34 -7.17 3.86 12.29
N GLU A 35 -7.94 4.78 12.89
CA GLU A 35 -9.08 4.45 13.74
C GLU A 35 -10.17 3.69 12.96
N HIS A 36 -10.42 4.12 11.72
CA HIS A 36 -11.47 3.59 10.83
C HIS A 36 -10.88 3.22 9.46
N ASN A 37 -11.70 2.57 8.65
CA ASN A 37 -11.34 2.27 7.26
C ASN A 37 -11.12 3.57 6.46
N ASN A 38 -9.97 3.66 5.79
CA ASN A 38 -9.50 4.77 4.98
C ASN A 38 -9.21 4.35 3.53
N SER A 39 -9.96 3.40 2.99
CA SER A 39 -9.80 2.95 1.61
C SER A 39 -9.83 4.13 0.61
N ALA A 40 -8.99 4.06 -0.41
CA ALA A 40 -8.85 5.06 -1.46
C ALA A 40 -8.38 6.46 -0.98
N LYS A 41 -7.67 6.55 0.14
CA LYS A 41 -7.08 7.81 0.63
C LYS A 41 -5.69 8.10 0.09
N SER A 42 -5.10 7.18 -0.68
CA SER A 42 -3.76 7.38 -1.24
C SER A 42 -2.71 7.68 -0.16
N ASN A 43 -1.65 8.40 -0.52
CA ASN A 43 -0.62 8.91 0.40
C ASN A 43 -0.96 10.35 0.86
N ALA A 44 -2.18 10.58 1.36
CA ALA A 44 -2.62 11.89 1.79
C ALA A 44 -2.22 12.18 3.24
N LEU A 45 -1.74 13.41 3.51
CA LEU A 45 -1.44 13.90 4.86
C LEU A 45 -2.50 14.89 5.35
N THR A 46 -2.86 14.79 6.63
CA THR A 46 -3.80 15.68 7.30
C THR A 46 -3.06 16.90 7.86
N LEU A 47 -3.09 18.02 7.14
CA LEU A 47 -2.35 19.23 7.52
C LEU A 47 -3.22 20.30 8.20
N HIS A 48 -4.55 20.21 8.13
CA HIS A 48 -5.46 21.27 8.56
C HIS A 48 -6.24 20.98 9.85
N SER A 49 -5.99 19.82 10.46
CA SER A 49 -6.64 19.44 11.72
C SER A 49 -5.67 18.65 12.61
N PRO A 50 -5.85 18.73 13.95
CA PRO A 50 -5.03 17.95 14.87
C PRO A 50 -5.34 16.48 14.77
N LEU A 51 -4.29 15.65 14.89
CA LEU A 51 -4.39 14.21 14.98
C LEU A 51 -4.26 13.75 16.43
N TYR A 52 -5.08 12.78 16.81
CA TYR A 52 -5.10 12.21 18.15
C TYR A 52 -4.64 10.76 18.08
N VAL A 53 -3.66 10.42 18.92
CA VAL A 53 -3.17 9.06 19.09
C VAL A 53 -3.79 8.46 20.33
N ARG A 54 -4.36 7.28 20.18
CA ARG A 54 -4.97 6.53 21.28
C ARG A 54 -4.51 5.08 21.25
N GLN A 55 -4.76 4.34 22.32
CA GLN A 55 -4.46 2.90 22.40
C GLN A 55 -5.76 2.11 22.46
N GLY A 56 -5.85 1.09 21.62
CA GLY A 56 -6.96 0.15 21.59
C GLY A 56 -6.82 -0.96 22.62
N GLU A 57 -7.90 -1.71 22.85
CA GLU A 57 -7.94 -2.86 23.76
C GLU A 57 -6.98 -3.98 23.33
N ASN A 58 -6.69 -4.08 22.04
CA ASN A 58 -5.69 -5.01 21.47
C ASN A 58 -4.24 -4.54 21.66
N GLY A 59 -4.02 -3.41 22.34
CA GLY A 59 -2.71 -2.84 22.57
C GLY A 59 -2.16 -2.01 21.41
N PHE A 60 -2.82 -1.98 20.26
CA PHE A 60 -2.39 -1.21 19.10
C PHE A 60 -2.65 0.28 19.30
N ARG A 61 -1.76 1.13 18.80
CA ARG A 61 -2.02 2.58 18.70
C ARG A 61 -2.83 2.86 17.45
N TYR A 62 -3.79 3.78 17.57
CA TYR A 62 -4.58 4.22 16.44
C TYR A 62 -4.69 5.74 16.38
N VAL A 63 -4.91 6.26 15.17
CA VAL A 63 -4.95 7.69 14.86
C VAL A 63 -6.22 7.99 14.08
N ASN A 64 -6.87 9.13 14.36
CA ASN A 64 -8.00 9.65 13.59
C ASN A 64 -7.54 10.30 12.27
N GLY A 65 -6.63 9.66 11.57
CA GLY A 65 -5.98 10.14 10.36
C GLY A 65 -5.91 9.08 9.27
N THR A 66 -5.18 9.40 8.22
CA THR A 66 -4.91 8.51 7.09
C THR A 66 -3.85 7.47 7.46
N PRO A 67 -3.65 6.42 6.63
CA PRO A 67 -2.54 5.48 6.79
C PRO A 67 -1.16 6.17 6.77
N ALA A 68 -0.96 7.14 5.87
CA ALA A 68 0.26 7.93 5.81
C ALA A 68 0.47 8.76 7.08
N ASP A 69 -0.58 9.40 7.63
CA ASP A 69 -0.51 10.11 8.90
C ASP A 69 -0.04 9.20 10.03
N CYS A 70 -0.52 7.96 10.07
CA CYS A 70 -0.13 6.99 11.11
C CYS A 70 1.36 6.70 11.07
N VAL A 71 1.91 6.43 9.88
CA VAL A 71 3.34 6.18 9.69
C VAL A 71 4.15 7.45 9.98
N HIS A 72 3.71 8.61 9.46
CA HIS A 72 4.37 9.89 9.67
C HIS A 72 4.52 10.23 11.16
N ILE A 73 3.41 10.18 11.91
CA ILE A 73 3.41 10.45 13.36
C ILE A 73 4.26 9.42 14.11
N ALA A 74 4.19 8.14 13.72
CA ALA A 74 4.99 7.11 14.35
C ALA A 74 6.48 7.42 14.23
N LEU A 75 6.95 7.79 13.04
CA LEU A 75 8.35 8.03 12.74
C LEU A 75 8.87 9.37 13.27
N THR A 76 8.01 10.38 13.38
CA THR A 76 8.43 11.74 13.77
C THR A 76 8.17 12.08 15.24
N GLY A 77 7.33 11.30 15.94
CA GLY A 77 6.94 11.69 17.30
C GLY A 77 6.66 10.56 18.29
N LEU A 78 6.19 9.38 17.85
CA LEU A 78 5.75 8.33 18.78
C LEU A 78 6.80 7.29 19.11
N LEU A 79 7.62 6.91 18.12
CA LEU A 79 8.66 5.92 18.29
C LEU A 79 9.95 6.64 18.72
N GLY A 80 10.48 6.35 19.87
CA GLY A 80 11.79 6.88 20.29
C GLY A 80 12.99 6.27 19.54
N TYR A 81 12.73 5.59 18.42
CA TYR A 81 13.71 4.90 17.58
C TYR A 81 13.25 4.86 16.13
N ARG A 82 14.19 4.60 15.22
CA ARG A 82 13.89 4.34 13.79
C ARG A 82 13.66 2.84 13.59
N PRO A 83 12.52 2.39 13.05
CA PRO A 83 12.31 1.00 12.69
C PRO A 83 13.20 0.60 11.50
N ASP A 84 13.52 -0.69 11.43
CA ASP A 84 14.31 -1.27 10.33
C ASP A 84 13.47 -1.49 9.08
N LEU A 85 12.15 -1.66 9.25
CA LEU A 85 11.19 -1.97 8.19
C LEU A 85 9.82 -1.35 8.51
N VAL A 86 9.15 -0.82 7.49
CA VAL A 86 7.72 -0.46 7.54
C VAL A 86 6.94 -1.50 6.76
N VAL A 87 5.88 -2.05 7.35
CA VAL A 87 5.00 -3.02 6.71
C VAL A 87 3.56 -2.52 6.77
N SER A 88 2.89 -2.48 5.64
CA SER A 88 1.48 -2.08 5.55
C SER A 88 0.62 -3.25 5.10
N GLY A 89 -0.53 -3.45 5.75
CA GLY A 89 -1.50 -4.48 5.37
C GLY A 89 -1.92 -5.39 6.54
N ILE A 90 -2.42 -6.57 6.27
CA ILE A 90 -2.74 -7.13 4.94
C ILE A 90 -4.05 -6.49 4.50
N ASN A 91 -4.10 -5.96 3.28
CA ASN A 91 -5.30 -5.30 2.75
C ASN A 91 -6.36 -6.31 2.29
N ASN A 92 -7.63 -5.96 2.50
CA ASN A 92 -8.78 -6.73 2.03
C ASN A 92 -9.15 -6.38 0.58
N GLY A 93 -8.39 -6.88 -0.35
CA GLY A 93 -8.52 -6.63 -1.77
C GLY A 93 -7.19 -6.25 -2.41
N ALA A 94 -7.08 -6.46 -3.72
CA ALA A 94 -5.85 -6.21 -4.46
C ALA A 94 -5.50 -4.71 -4.56
N ASN A 95 -4.19 -4.44 -4.61
CA ASN A 95 -3.63 -3.15 -5.01
C ASN A 95 -2.70 -3.40 -6.20
N MET A 96 -3.24 -3.40 -7.42
CA MET A 96 -2.52 -3.75 -8.66
C MET A 96 -2.67 -2.66 -9.71
N GLY A 97 -1.70 -2.56 -10.62
CA GLY A 97 -1.68 -1.56 -11.66
C GLY A 97 -1.86 -0.13 -11.15
N ASP A 98 -2.68 0.66 -11.83
CA ASP A 98 -2.94 2.06 -11.47
C ASP A 98 -3.64 2.23 -10.10
N ASP A 99 -4.28 1.17 -9.55
CA ASP A 99 -4.94 1.23 -8.24
C ASP A 99 -3.94 1.50 -7.11
N THR A 100 -2.66 1.19 -7.29
CA THR A 100 -1.58 1.50 -6.35
C THR A 100 -1.51 2.99 -6.01
N LEU A 101 -1.86 3.88 -6.96
CA LEU A 101 -1.86 5.33 -6.78
C LEU A 101 -2.95 5.81 -5.80
N TYR A 102 -4.04 5.05 -5.67
CA TYR A 102 -5.17 5.37 -4.79
C TYR A 102 -5.14 4.60 -3.47
N SER A 103 -4.28 3.59 -3.37
CA SER A 103 -4.21 2.70 -2.22
C SER A 103 -3.67 3.38 -0.96
N GLY A 104 -4.41 3.31 0.13
CA GLY A 104 -3.92 3.71 1.45
C GLY A 104 -2.90 2.72 2.01
N THR A 105 -3.01 1.43 1.69
CA THR A 105 -2.04 0.39 2.07
C THR A 105 -0.67 0.69 1.44
N VAL A 106 -0.64 0.95 0.12
CA VAL A 106 0.59 1.33 -0.58
C VAL A 106 1.09 2.69 -0.08
N GLY A 107 0.18 3.65 0.18
CA GLY A 107 0.49 4.97 0.72
C GLY A 107 1.21 4.92 2.08
N ALA A 108 0.78 4.06 2.99
CA ALA A 108 1.48 3.87 4.28
C ALA A 108 2.89 3.31 4.11
N ALA A 109 3.06 2.31 3.22
CA ALA A 109 4.39 1.78 2.91
C ALA A 109 5.27 2.84 2.22
N MET A 110 4.70 3.61 1.30
CA MET A 110 5.36 4.71 0.61
C MET A 110 5.85 5.78 1.58
N GLU A 111 5.06 6.14 2.59
CA GLU A 111 5.48 7.08 3.64
C GLU A 111 6.74 6.58 4.37
N GLY A 112 6.77 5.30 4.75
CA GLY A 112 7.99 4.69 5.33
C GLY A 112 9.20 4.77 4.40
N TYR A 113 8.99 4.50 3.11
CA TYR A 113 10.04 4.60 2.10
C TYR A 113 10.57 6.04 1.94
N LEU A 114 9.69 7.04 1.97
CA LEU A 114 10.08 8.46 1.90
C LEU A 114 10.95 8.89 3.09
N PHE A 115 10.78 8.26 4.25
CA PHE A 115 11.69 8.41 5.40
C PHE A 115 12.99 7.60 5.25
N GLY A 116 13.24 6.98 4.10
CA GLY A 116 14.44 6.21 3.81
C GLY A 116 14.46 4.82 4.49
N ILE A 117 13.29 4.28 4.84
CA ILE A 117 13.15 2.96 5.46
C ILE A 117 12.64 1.98 4.40
N PRO A 118 13.20 0.76 4.29
CA PRO A 118 12.61 -0.29 3.46
C PRO A 118 11.14 -0.50 3.80
N ALA A 119 10.28 -0.72 2.79
CA ALA A 119 8.85 -0.83 3.02
C ALA A 119 8.17 -1.90 2.16
N LEU A 120 7.18 -2.57 2.76
CA LEU A 120 6.35 -3.62 2.16
C LEU A 120 4.88 -3.24 2.27
N ALA A 121 4.13 -3.37 1.17
CA ALA A 121 2.68 -3.33 1.18
C ALA A 121 2.15 -4.73 0.82
N PHE A 122 1.35 -5.34 1.71
CA PHE A 122 0.72 -6.65 1.49
C PHE A 122 -0.77 -6.51 1.28
N SER A 123 -1.29 -7.19 0.25
CA SER A 123 -2.71 -7.22 -0.10
C SER A 123 -3.14 -8.64 -0.47
N GLN A 124 -4.36 -9.02 -0.13
CA GLN A 124 -5.01 -10.19 -0.72
C GLN A 124 -5.73 -9.79 -2.02
N THR A 125 -5.71 -10.66 -3.03
CA THR A 125 -6.28 -10.32 -4.34
C THR A 125 -7.80 -10.22 -4.34
N GLU A 126 -8.48 -11.01 -3.52
CA GLU A 126 -9.94 -10.99 -3.38
C GLU A 126 -10.35 -10.51 -1.98
N LYS A 127 -11.52 -9.87 -1.91
CA LYS A 127 -12.12 -9.46 -0.65
C LYS A 127 -12.66 -10.66 0.15
N GLY A 128 -12.77 -10.49 1.47
CA GLY A 128 -13.42 -11.46 2.36
C GLY A 128 -12.51 -12.24 3.29
N TRP A 129 -11.21 -11.91 3.33
CA TRP A 129 -10.22 -12.51 4.24
C TRP A 129 -10.05 -14.04 4.09
N GLY A 130 -10.34 -14.56 2.91
CA GLY A 130 -10.09 -15.96 2.62
C GLY A 130 -8.61 -16.31 2.80
N HIS A 131 -8.31 -17.42 3.51
CA HIS A 131 -6.92 -17.90 3.71
C HIS A 131 -5.95 -16.83 4.25
N LEU A 132 -6.42 -15.97 5.16
CA LEU A 132 -5.63 -14.88 5.73
C LEU A 132 -4.42 -15.39 6.52
N ASP A 133 -4.54 -16.53 7.18
CA ASP A 133 -3.45 -17.22 7.87
C ASP A 133 -2.30 -17.57 6.93
N ILE A 134 -2.59 -18.02 5.71
CA ILE A 134 -1.60 -18.34 4.68
C ILE A 134 -0.91 -17.06 4.19
N ALA A 135 -1.67 -15.99 3.97
CA ALA A 135 -1.10 -14.71 3.57
C ALA A 135 -0.18 -14.11 4.65
N ALA A 136 -0.57 -14.21 5.92
CA ALA A 136 0.23 -13.76 7.05
C ALA A 136 1.51 -14.59 7.22
N GLU A 137 1.43 -15.91 7.02
CA GLU A 137 2.58 -16.80 7.06
C GLU A 137 3.56 -16.49 5.90
N PHE A 138 3.04 -16.22 4.68
CA PHE A 138 3.85 -15.77 3.57
C PHE A 138 4.60 -14.48 3.90
N ALA A 139 3.90 -13.49 4.44
CA ALA A 139 4.51 -12.21 4.82
C ALA A 139 5.63 -12.39 5.85
N LYS A 140 5.41 -13.21 6.87
CA LYS A 140 6.44 -13.56 7.88
C LYS A 140 7.66 -14.19 7.23
N ASN A 141 7.46 -15.21 6.39
CA ASN A 141 8.55 -15.93 5.76
C ASN A 141 9.35 -15.04 4.81
N MET A 142 8.69 -14.15 4.06
CA MET A 142 9.33 -13.17 3.20
C MET A 142 10.22 -12.22 4.01
N VAL A 143 9.68 -11.66 5.10
CA VAL A 143 10.43 -10.73 5.98
C VAL A 143 11.63 -11.42 6.61
N ALA A 144 11.47 -12.65 7.11
CA ALA A 144 12.58 -13.42 7.71
C ALA A 144 13.69 -13.72 6.68
N GLN A 145 13.33 -14.07 5.45
CA GLN A 145 14.31 -14.29 4.37
C GLN A 145 15.03 -13.00 3.97
N PHE A 146 14.33 -11.86 3.94
CA PHE A 146 14.93 -10.57 3.62
C PHE A 146 15.91 -10.11 4.71
N GLU A 147 15.63 -10.39 5.98
CA GLU A 147 16.58 -10.17 7.08
C GLU A 147 17.81 -11.05 6.94
N GLN A 148 17.63 -12.36 6.72
CA GLN A 148 18.74 -13.30 6.51
C GLN A 148 19.62 -12.94 5.33
N ALA A 149 19.02 -12.48 4.23
CA ALA A 149 19.72 -12.00 3.04
C ALA A 149 20.34 -10.60 3.21
N GLN A 150 20.18 -9.98 4.38
CA GLN A 150 20.67 -8.63 4.69
C GLN A 150 20.16 -7.56 3.69
N LEU A 151 18.94 -7.70 3.21
CA LEU A 151 18.30 -6.71 2.34
C LEU A 151 17.69 -5.55 3.14
N ILE A 152 17.36 -5.78 4.41
CA ILE A 152 16.86 -4.77 5.34
C ILE A 152 18.05 -4.00 5.91
N GLY A 153 17.95 -2.67 5.98
CA GLY A 153 18.98 -1.79 6.54
C GLY A 153 20.09 -1.32 5.60
N LYS A 154 20.07 -1.69 4.31
CA LYS A 154 21.08 -1.21 3.33
C LYS A 154 20.61 0.05 2.62
N SER A 155 19.69 -0.08 1.70
CA SER A 155 19.09 1.01 0.92
C SER A 155 17.59 0.92 1.06
N PRO A 156 16.85 2.03 1.05
CA PRO A 156 15.40 1.97 1.04
C PRO A 156 14.91 1.35 -0.28
N TRP A 157 13.90 0.51 -0.18
CA TRP A 157 13.15 -0.05 -1.29
C TRP A 157 11.68 -0.12 -0.91
N LEU A 158 10.81 -0.11 -1.91
CA LEU A 158 9.36 -0.20 -1.74
C LEU A 158 8.84 -1.34 -2.62
N LEU A 159 8.24 -2.36 -2.00
CA LEU A 159 7.65 -3.48 -2.71
C LEU A 159 6.16 -3.57 -2.42
N ASN A 160 5.39 -3.75 -3.48
CA ASN A 160 3.97 -4.04 -3.44
C ASN A 160 3.75 -5.54 -3.70
N VAL A 161 3.07 -6.22 -2.79
CA VAL A 161 2.90 -7.67 -2.80
C VAL A 161 1.41 -7.99 -2.77
N ASN A 162 0.93 -8.72 -3.78
CA ASN A 162 -0.45 -9.21 -3.82
C ASN A 162 -0.47 -10.74 -3.75
N ILE A 163 -1.25 -11.27 -2.81
CA ILE A 163 -1.29 -12.70 -2.48
C ILE A 163 -2.67 -13.24 -2.89
N PRO A 164 -2.73 -14.21 -3.83
CA PRO A 164 -3.99 -14.87 -4.19
C PRO A 164 -4.61 -15.57 -2.98
N ASN A 165 -5.93 -15.45 -2.83
CA ASN A 165 -6.67 -15.98 -1.68
C ASN A 165 -7.97 -16.72 -2.05
N LYS A 166 -8.17 -17.07 -3.32
CA LYS A 166 -9.29 -17.93 -3.78
C LYS A 166 -9.16 -19.37 -3.30
N THR A 167 -7.92 -19.85 -3.14
CA THR A 167 -7.58 -21.19 -2.70
C THR A 167 -6.56 -21.13 -1.59
N ALA A 168 -6.43 -22.23 -0.82
CA ALA A 168 -5.38 -22.36 0.19
C ALA A 168 -3.97 -22.50 -0.37
N GLU A 169 -3.82 -22.56 -1.69
CA GLU A 169 -2.54 -22.73 -2.37
C GLU A 169 -2.27 -21.56 -3.33
N TYR A 170 -1.05 -21.09 -3.36
CA TYR A 170 -0.56 -20.15 -4.35
C TYR A 170 0.70 -20.70 -5.01
N LYS A 171 0.96 -20.28 -6.24
CA LYS A 171 2.21 -20.56 -6.94
C LYS A 171 3.35 -19.70 -6.41
N ALA A 172 4.57 -20.00 -6.85
CA ALA A 172 5.76 -19.24 -6.47
C ALA A 172 5.57 -17.73 -6.67
N ALA A 173 6.25 -16.95 -5.84
CA ALA A 173 6.30 -15.51 -5.99
C ALA A 173 7.00 -15.11 -7.30
N THR A 174 6.45 -14.12 -7.99
CA THR A 174 6.91 -13.67 -9.30
C THR A 174 7.15 -12.17 -9.29
N LEU A 175 8.31 -11.75 -9.80
CA LEU A 175 8.58 -10.32 -10.03
C LEU A 175 7.73 -9.82 -11.19
N CYS A 176 7.02 -8.72 -10.96
CA CYS A 176 6.08 -8.14 -11.91
C CYS A 176 6.36 -6.65 -12.11
N ARG A 177 5.87 -6.12 -13.23
CA ARG A 177 5.58 -4.69 -13.39
C ARG A 177 4.12 -4.41 -13.08
N LEU A 178 3.78 -3.16 -12.83
CA LEU A 178 2.38 -2.75 -12.77
C LEU A 178 1.73 -2.92 -14.13
N GLY A 179 0.52 -3.48 -14.14
CA GLY A 179 -0.38 -3.43 -15.29
C GLY A 179 -1.12 -2.08 -15.35
N ARG A 180 -2.19 -2.00 -16.16
CA ARG A 180 -3.06 -0.83 -16.27
C ARG A 180 -4.50 -1.25 -16.06
N ARG A 181 -5.25 -0.47 -15.30
CA ARG A 181 -6.66 -0.81 -15.06
C ARG A 181 -7.63 0.06 -15.86
N HIS A 182 -7.52 1.26 -15.94
CA HIS A 182 -8.46 2.31 -16.30
C HIS A 182 -9.43 2.10 -17.47
N VAL A 183 -10.32 1.13 -17.31
CA VAL A 183 -11.67 1.25 -17.87
C VAL A 183 -12.61 1.37 -16.67
N ALA A 184 -12.78 2.58 -16.14
CA ALA A 184 -13.71 2.80 -15.04
C ALA A 184 -15.15 2.53 -15.49
N GLU A 185 -15.93 1.83 -14.67
CA GLU A 185 -17.36 1.69 -14.84
C GLU A 185 -18.03 3.09 -14.81
N PRO A 186 -19.13 3.30 -15.56
CA PRO A 186 -19.86 4.56 -15.53
C PRO A 186 -20.30 4.93 -14.13
N VAL A 187 -20.42 6.24 -13.88
CA VAL A 187 -20.98 6.79 -12.66
C VAL A 187 -22.39 6.25 -12.41
N ILE A 188 -22.68 5.79 -11.20
CA ILE A 188 -24.01 5.36 -10.79
C ILE A 188 -24.74 6.59 -10.21
N THR A 189 -25.86 6.96 -10.85
CA THR A 189 -26.70 8.08 -10.43
C THR A 189 -27.88 7.58 -9.60
N GLN A 190 -28.13 8.19 -8.44
CA GLN A 190 -29.27 7.92 -7.57
C GLN A 190 -29.90 9.21 -7.08
N LEU A 191 -31.13 9.14 -6.60
CA LEU A 191 -31.78 10.24 -5.90
C LEU A 191 -31.71 10.02 -4.40
N SER A 192 -31.39 11.08 -3.66
CA SER A 192 -31.51 11.10 -2.21
C SER A 192 -33.00 11.03 -1.80
N PRO A 193 -33.33 10.68 -0.54
CA PRO A 193 -34.71 10.73 -0.04
C PRO A 193 -35.37 12.13 -0.13
N ARG A 194 -34.59 13.19 -0.35
CA ARG A 194 -35.03 14.57 -0.55
C ARG A 194 -35.07 15.01 -2.00
N GLY A 195 -34.85 14.08 -2.97
CA GLY A 195 -34.88 14.34 -4.41
C GLY A 195 -33.61 14.98 -4.98
N GLU A 196 -32.52 15.08 -4.22
CA GLU A 196 -31.23 15.55 -4.72
C GLU A 196 -30.51 14.44 -5.50
N THR A 197 -29.90 14.78 -6.62
CA THR A 197 -29.11 13.82 -7.42
C THR A 197 -27.79 13.55 -6.72
N MET A 198 -27.51 12.26 -6.49
CA MET A 198 -26.24 11.77 -5.95
C MET A 198 -25.50 10.93 -6.99
N TYR A 199 -24.18 10.97 -6.93
CA TYR A 199 -23.31 10.24 -7.84
C TYR A 199 -22.37 9.33 -7.05
N TRP A 200 -22.26 8.07 -7.50
CA TRP A 200 -21.27 7.13 -6.97
C TRP A 200 -20.25 6.86 -8.05
N ILE A 201 -18.97 6.87 -7.68
CA ILE A 201 -17.91 6.39 -8.58
C ILE A 201 -18.17 4.90 -8.82
N GLY A 202 -18.21 4.50 -10.07
CA GLY A 202 -18.40 3.11 -10.48
C GLY A 202 -17.24 2.23 -10.03
N ASN A 203 -17.43 0.93 -10.10
CA ASN A 203 -16.37 -0.03 -9.79
C ASN A 203 -15.19 0.15 -10.75
N ALA A 204 -14.00 -0.24 -10.29
CA ALA A 204 -12.87 -0.42 -11.20
C ALA A 204 -13.25 -1.51 -12.24
N GLY A 205 -13.10 -1.18 -13.52
CA GLY A 205 -13.38 -2.10 -14.62
C GLY A 205 -12.32 -3.20 -14.77
N GLU A 206 -12.41 -3.93 -15.86
CA GLU A 206 -11.40 -4.91 -16.27
C GLU A 206 -10.03 -4.25 -16.47
N ALA A 207 -8.96 -5.05 -16.32
CA ALA A 207 -7.61 -4.56 -16.58
C ALA A 207 -7.45 -4.25 -18.08
N MET A 208 -6.87 -3.08 -18.40
CA MET A 208 -6.57 -2.66 -19.78
C MET A 208 -5.23 -3.25 -20.25
N ASP A 209 -4.27 -3.46 -19.35
CA ASP A 209 -3.04 -4.19 -19.59
C ASP A 209 -2.89 -5.26 -18.51
N ASP A 210 -3.31 -6.48 -18.83
CA ASP A 210 -3.14 -7.71 -18.06
C ASP A 210 -2.22 -8.71 -18.78
N GLY A 211 -1.38 -8.23 -19.69
CA GLY A 211 -0.44 -9.04 -20.45
C GLY A 211 0.64 -9.70 -19.59
N GLU A 212 1.38 -10.65 -20.16
CA GLU A 212 2.47 -11.36 -19.49
C GLU A 212 3.47 -10.38 -18.86
N GLY A 213 3.92 -10.70 -17.64
CA GLY A 213 4.83 -9.86 -16.85
C GLY A 213 4.13 -8.82 -15.99
N THR A 214 2.80 -8.61 -16.12
CA THR A 214 2.04 -7.73 -15.23
C THR A 214 1.64 -8.43 -13.93
N ASP A 215 1.38 -7.65 -12.90
CA ASP A 215 0.81 -8.09 -11.64
C ASP A 215 -0.58 -8.71 -11.82
N PHE A 216 -1.43 -8.17 -12.71
CA PHE A 216 -2.74 -8.76 -13.05
C PHE A 216 -2.59 -10.16 -13.66
N TYR A 217 -1.68 -10.33 -14.62
CA TYR A 217 -1.45 -11.63 -15.26
C TYR A 217 -0.98 -12.67 -14.25
N ALA A 218 0.01 -12.34 -13.45
CA ALA A 218 0.58 -13.26 -12.47
C ALA A 218 -0.44 -13.64 -11.39
N ALA A 219 -1.19 -12.68 -10.82
CA ALA A 219 -2.23 -12.94 -9.84
C ALA A 219 -3.35 -13.82 -10.40
N LYS A 220 -3.83 -13.55 -11.62
CA LYS A 220 -4.84 -14.34 -12.34
C LYS A 220 -4.40 -15.80 -12.53
N ASN A 221 -3.10 -16.04 -12.70
CA ASN A 221 -2.52 -17.36 -12.81
C ASN A 221 -2.12 -17.99 -11.46
N GLY A 222 -2.50 -17.38 -10.33
CA GLY A 222 -2.32 -17.91 -8.98
C GLY A 222 -0.92 -17.70 -8.40
N HIS A 223 -0.11 -16.81 -8.96
CA HIS A 223 1.19 -16.43 -8.41
C HIS A 223 1.04 -15.31 -7.38
N VAL A 224 1.87 -15.32 -6.33
CA VAL A 224 2.11 -14.13 -5.53
C VAL A 224 2.89 -13.13 -6.37
N THR A 225 2.40 -11.90 -6.47
CA THR A 225 3.05 -10.85 -7.25
C THR A 225 3.93 -10.00 -6.36
N ILE A 226 5.13 -9.66 -6.82
CA ILE A 226 6.04 -8.72 -6.17
C ILE A 226 6.39 -7.64 -7.19
N THR A 227 5.94 -6.42 -6.94
CA THR A 227 6.19 -5.29 -7.83
C THR A 227 7.03 -4.23 -7.10
N PRO A 228 8.27 -3.98 -7.53
CA PRO A 228 9.06 -2.85 -7.04
C PRO A 228 8.42 -1.53 -7.48
N LEU A 229 8.27 -0.59 -6.53
CA LEU A 229 7.69 0.71 -6.80
C LEU A 229 8.74 1.83 -6.64
N GLN A 230 8.56 2.90 -7.38
CA GLN A 230 9.30 4.16 -7.25
C GLN A 230 8.32 5.30 -7.00
N VAL A 231 8.77 6.30 -6.24
CA VAL A 231 7.98 7.51 -5.93
C VAL A 231 8.43 8.72 -6.75
N ASP A 232 9.53 8.60 -7.49
CA ASP A 232 9.96 9.66 -8.41
C ASP A 232 9.06 9.65 -9.65
N LEU A 233 8.22 10.67 -9.76
CA LEU A 233 7.30 10.87 -10.88
C LEU A 233 7.93 11.68 -12.01
N THR A 234 9.22 12.01 -11.96
CA THR A 234 9.92 12.74 -13.00
C THR A 234 10.03 11.89 -14.26
N ASP A 235 9.59 12.41 -15.38
CA ASP A 235 9.76 11.77 -16.69
C ASP A 235 11.21 11.97 -17.18
N HIS A 236 12.11 11.15 -16.64
CA HIS A 236 13.52 11.20 -16.98
C HIS A 236 13.80 10.84 -18.46
N GLU A 237 13.00 9.97 -19.04
CA GLU A 237 13.17 9.50 -20.43
C GLU A 237 12.90 10.62 -21.42
N ASN A 238 11.92 11.48 -21.16
CA ASN A 238 11.53 12.58 -22.04
C ASN A 238 12.09 13.95 -21.63
N SER A 239 12.93 14.01 -20.60
CA SER A 239 13.49 15.29 -20.11
C SER A 239 14.25 16.06 -21.19
N GLY A 240 14.99 15.37 -22.08
CA GLY A 240 15.69 15.96 -23.21
C GLY A 240 14.74 16.57 -24.26
N LEU A 241 13.62 15.90 -24.54
CA LEU A 241 12.58 16.40 -25.44
C LEU A 241 11.95 17.70 -24.89
N TRP A 242 11.63 17.73 -23.61
CA TRP A 242 11.08 18.90 -22.95
C TRP A 242 12.07 20.06 -22.92
N SER A 243 13.35 19.80 -22.64
CA SER A 243 14.40 20.84 -22.69
C SER A 243 14.47 21.49 -24.06
N GLN A 244 14.46 20.72 -25.17
CA GLN A 244 14.47 21.23 -26.53
C GLN A 244 13.19 22.02 -26.88
N ASN A 245 12.03 21.59 -26.40
CA ASN A 245 10.76 22.28 -26.67
C ASN A 245 10.67 23.58 -25.87
N LEU A 246 11.07 23.58 -24.60
CA LEU A 246 11.03 24.74 -23.72
C LEU A 246 12.02 25.85 -24.20
N SER A 247 13.17 25.48 -24.77
CA SER A 247 14.12 26.45 -25.32
C SER A 247 13.57 27.26 -26.52
N LYS A 248 12.48 26.76 -27.14
CA LYS A 248 11.78 27.46 -28.22
C LYS A 248 10.71 28.43 -27.72
N LEU A 249 10.39 28.39 -26.43
CA LEU A 249 9.40 29.26 -25.80
C LEU A 249 10.13 30.50 -25.26
N GLN A 250 9.81 31.67 -25.80
CA GLN A 250 10.41 32.97 -25.36
C GLN A 250 9.99 33.40 -23.92
N VAL A 251 9.37 32.52 -23.16
CA VAL A 251 8.81 32.82 -21.83
C VAL A 251 9.88 32.87 -20.74
N TRP A 252 11.11 32.45 -21.03
CA TRP A 252 12.17 32.26 -20.03
C TRP A 252 13.36 33.23 -20.19
N GLU A 253 13.24 34.25 -21.06
CA GLU A 253 14.20 35.32 -21.13
C GLU A 253 13.82 36.41 -20.11
N GLY A 254 14.28 36.24 -18.87
CA GLY A 254 14.10 37.17 -17.79
C GLY A 254 15.25 37.03 -16.79
#